data_6ca344e7f9d815513a974e96226bc018
#
_entry.id   6ca344e7f9d815513a974e96226bc018
#
_cell.length_a   1.000
_cell.length_b   1.000
_cell.length_c   1.000
_cell.angle_alpha   90.00
_cell.angle_beta   90.00
_cell.angle_gamma   90.00
#
_symmetry.space_group_name_H-M   'P 1'
#
loop_
_entity.id
_entity.type
_entity.pdbx_description
1 polymer ?
#
loop_
_entity_poly.entity_id
_entity_poly.type
_entity_poly.pdbx_seq_one_letter_code
_entity_poly.pdbx_strand_id
1 'polypeptide(L)'
;MRYALVIAMLLGSTLLAQAEPIDRDKWIAQTGKASKSCLAKFRQKFGEDKGHNYSVCVTDQTNKAIDDCVGSRDFSNCVLEKSLRVLEVCDLSSC
;
A
#
# COMPACT_ATOMS: atom_id res chain seq x y z
N MET A 1 -20.48 33.04 -15.42
CA MET A 1 -19.30 32.80 -16.25
C MET A 1 -18.03 32.72 -15.44
N ARG A 2 -17.75 33.67 -14.58
CA ARG A 2 -16.56 33.61 -13.73
C ARG A 2 -16.53 32.42 -12.81
N TYR A 3 -17.67 32.00 -12.34
CA TYR A 3 -17.78 30.88 -11.42
C TYR A 3 -17.43 29.55 -12.05
N ALA A 4 -17.74 29.41 -13.32
CA ALA A 4 -17.39 28.20 -14.04
C ALA A 4 -15.87 28.01 -14.14
N LEU A 5 -15.14 29.11 -14.35
CA LEU A 5 -13.68 29.06 -14.41
C LEU A 5 -13.07 28.68 -13.06
N VAL A 6 -13.62 29.25 -11.98
CA VAL A 6 -13.14 28.93 -10.63
C VAL A 6 -13.34 27.44 -10.32
N ILE A 7 -14.49 26.92 -10.68
CA ILE A 7 -14.79 25.50 -10.47
C ILE A 7 -13.81 24.62 -11.24
N ALA A 8 -13.51 24.98 -12.48
CA ALA A 8 -12.56 24.24 -13.29
C ALA A 8 -11.16 24.21 -12.64
N MET A 9 -10.74 25.33 -12.06
CA MET A 9 -9.46 25.40 -11.37
C MET A 9 -9.43 24.51 -10.14
N LEU A 10 -10.51 24.49 -9.37
CA LEU A 10 -10.61 23.64 -8.20
C LEU A 10 -10.50 22.17 -8.57
N LEU A 11 -11.15 21.76 -9.65
CA LEU A 11 -11.05 20.38 -10.12
C LEU A 11 -9.63 20.04 -10.54
N GLY A 12 -8.95 20.96 -11.21
CA GLY A 12 -7.55 20.78 -11.58
C GLY A 12 -6.66 20.60 -10.37
N SER A 13 -6.87 21.40 -9.34
CA SER A 13 -6.11 21.31 -8.09
C SER A 13 -6.33 19.97 -7.40
N THR A 14 -7.56 19.47 -7.40
CA THR A 14 -7.87 18.17 -6.82
C THR A 14 -7.11 17.05 -7.54
N LEU A 15 -7.06 17.09 -8.85
CA LEU A 15 -6.32 16.09 -9.62
C LEU A 15 -4.83 16.14 -9.32
N LEU A 16 -4.27 17.33 -9.18
CA LEU A 16 -2.85 17.48 -8.83
C LEU A 16 -2.57 16.95 -7.43
N ALA A 17 -3.48 17.18 -6.48
CA ALA A 17 -3.33 16.67 -5.13
C ALA A 17 -3.28 15.14 -5.10
N GLN A 18 -4.02 14.48 -5.98
CA GLN A 18 -4.01 13.02 -6.08
C GLN A 18 -2.69 12.47 -6.61
N ALA A 19 -1.90 13.29 -7.27
CA ALA A 19 -0.62 12.91 -7.83
C ALA A 19 0.56 13.15 -6.88
N GLU A 20 0.31 13.60 -5.65
CA GLU A 20 1.36 13.83 -4.68
C GLU A 20 2.09 12.53 -4.32
N PRO A 21 3.43 12.57 -4.27
CA PRO A 21 4.18 11.41 -3.86
C PRO A 21 3.97 11.08 -2.40
N ILE A 22 4.10 9.80 -2.07
CA ILE A 22 4.03 9.34 -0.68
C ILE A 22 5.23 9.88 0.09
N ASP A 23 4.98 10.38 1.30
CA ASP A 23 6.04 10.74 2.23
C ASP A 23 6.74 9.45 2.69
N ARG A 24 8.01 9.35 2.35
CA ARG A 24 8.81 8.17 2.62
C ARG A 24 8.90 7.83 4.10
N ASP A 25 9.12 8.82 4.93
CA ASP A 25 9.27 8.61 6.37
C ASP A 25 7.97 8.09 6.98
N LYS A 26 6.85 8.66 6.58
CA LYS A 26 5.54 8.18 7.01
C LYS A 26 5.28 6.77 6.51
N TRP A 27 5.63 6.50 5.27
CA TRP A 27 5.45 5.19 4.68
C TRP A 27 6.26 4.13 5.44
N ILE A 28 7.51 4.41 5.77
CA ILE A 28 8.37 3.51 6.54
C ILE A 28 7.75 3.23 7.90
N ALA A 29 7.28 4.27 8.60
CA ALA A 29 6.66 4.12 9.90
C ALA A 29 5.37 3.29 9.83
N GLN A 30 4.53 3.57 8.85
CA GLN A 30 3.26 2.86 8.67
C GLN A 30 3.48 1.40 8.28
N THR A 31 4.38 1.14 7.34
CA THR A 31 4.68 -0.23 6.93
C THR A 31 5.32 -1.03 8.05
N GLY A 32 6.20 -0.44 8.82
CA GLY A 32 6.79 -1.10 9.98
C GLY A 32 5.74 -1.50 11.00
N LYS A 33 4.81 -0.61 11.28
CA LYS A 33 3.72 -0.85 12.22
C LYS A 33 2.76 -1.92 11.69
N ALA A 34 2.39 -1.82 10.43
CA ALA A 34 1.49 -2.78 9.79
C ALA A 34 2.13 -4.16 9.71
N SER A 35 3.42 -4.23 9.40
CA SER A 35 4.16 -5.49 9.33
C SER A 35 4.23 -6.17 10.70
N LYS A 36 4.52 -5.42 11.74
CA LYS A 36 4.52 -5.96 13.10
C LYS A 36 3.17 -6.54 13.49
N SER A 37 2.11 -5.80 13.20
CA SER A 37 0.75 -6.22 13.51
C SER A 37 0.37 -7.48 12.72
N CYS A 38 0.69 -7.53 11.44
CA CYS A 38 0.39 -8.67 10.59
C CYS A 38 1.18 -9.90 11.00
N LEU A 39 2.45 -9.74 11.33
CA LEU A 39 3.29 -10.84 11.82
C LEU A 39 2.75 -11.41 13.12
N ALA A 40 2.28 -10.56 14.03
CA ALA A 40 1.69 -11.00 15.28
C ALA A 40 0.45 -11.87 15.03
N LYS A 41 -0.41 -11.44 14.12
CA LYS A 41 -1.60 -12.22 13.72
C LYS A 41 -1.22 -13.55 13.09
N PHE A 42 -0.19 -13.55 12.25
CA PHE A 42 0.31 -14.77 11.62
C PHE A 42 0.80 -15.77 12.68
N ARG A 43 1.57 -15.30 13.65
CA ARG A 43 2.06 -16.15 14.74
C ARG A 43 0.93 -16.71 15.59
N GLN A 44 -0.11 -15.93 15.84
CA GLN A 44 -1.28 -16.41 16.57
C GLN A 44 -1.99 -17.54 15.80
N LYS A 45 -2.06 -17.42 14.49
CA LYS A 45 -2.79 -18.40 13.66
C LYS A 45 -1.97 -19.66 13.41
N PHE A 46 -0.67 -19.54 13.14
CA PHE A 46 0.17 -20.62 12.67
C PHE A 46 1.26 -21.06 13.65
N GLY A 47 1.52 -20.31 14.71
CA GLY A 47 2.60 -20.56 15.65
C GLY A 47 3.87 -19.81 15.27
N GLU A 48 4.77 -19.68 16.24
CA GLU A 48 6.00 -18.89 16.08
C GLU A 48 7.01 -19.52 15.12
N ASP A 49 6.99 -20.83 15.00
CA ASP A 49 7.94 -21.56 14.14
C ASP A 49 7.69 -21.37 12.66
N LYS A 50 6.62 -20.71 12.28
CA LYS A 50 6.24 -20.50 10.89
C LYS A 50 6.61 -19.11 10.36
N GLY A 51 7.51 -18.40 11.02
CA GLY A 51 7.91 -17.06 10.63
C GLY A 51 8.44 -16.98 9.19
N HIS A 52 9.13 -18.00 8.71
CA HIS A 52 9.63 -18.02 7.35
C HIS A 52 8.50 -18.07 6.31
N ASN A 53 7.40 -18.70 6.64
CA ASN A 53 6.23 -18.77 5.75
C ASN A 53 5.52 -17.42 5.66
N TYR A 54 5.57 -16.63 6.70
CA TYR A 54 5.04 -15.27 6.69
C TYR A 54 5.71 -14.44 5.61
N SER A 55 7.03 -14.47 5.55
CA SER A 55 7.80 -13.72 4.56
C SER A 55 7.42 -14.15 3.13
N VAL A 56 7.32 -15.44 2.88
CA VAL A 56 6.92 -15.98 1.58
C VAL A 56 5.51 -15.54 1.22
N CYS A 57 4.57 -15.63 2.16
CA CYS A 57 3.17 -15.27 1.94
C CYS A 57 3.02 -13.79 1.61
N VAL A 58 3.63 -12.91 2.39
CA VAL A 58 3.57 -11.47 2.17
C VAL A 58 4.24 -11.08 0.87
N THR A 59 5.38 -11.68 0.55
CA THR A 59 6.09 -11.41 -0.71
C THR A 59 5.22 -11.80 -1.90
N ASP A 60 4.57 -12.95 -1.85
CA ASP A 60 3.71 -13.42 -2.91
C ASP A 60 2.50 -12.49 -3.12
N GLN A 61 1.86 -12.10 -2.03
CA GLN A 61 0.74 -11.15 -2.08
C GLN A 61 1.16 -9.79 -2.62
N THR A 62 2.34 -9.32 -2.20
CA THR A 62 2.88 -8.05 -2.66
C THR A 62 3.16 -8.10 -4.16
N ASN A 63 3.79 -9.17 -4.63
CA ASN A 63 4.07 -9.34 -6.05
C ASN A 63 2.78 -9.31 -6.89
N LYS A 64 1.74 -9.95 -6.43
CA LYS A 64 0.44 -9.93 -7.11
C LYS A 64 -0.17 -8.53 -7.11
N ALA A 65 -0.06 -7.83 -5.99
CA ALA A 65 -0.63 -6.49 -5.86
C ALA A 65 0.08 -5.48 -6.77
N ILE A 66 1.41 -5.56 -6.87
CA ILE A 66 2.18 -4.62 -7.68
C ILE A 66 2.08 -4.90 -9.18
N ASP A 67 1.57 -6.04 -9.60
CA ASP A 67 1.31 -6.31 -11.01
C ASP A 67 0.35 -5.25 -11.59
N ASP A 68 -0.57 -4.76 -10.78
CA ASP A 68 -1.49 -3.69 -11.18
C ASP A 68 -0.80 -2.35 -11.40
N CYS A 69 0.43 -2.20 -10.94
CA CYS A 69 1.20 -0.97 -11.10
C CYS A 69 1.90 -0.88 -12.45
N VAL A 70 1.97 -1.97 -13.20
CA VAL A 70 2.59 -1.98 -14.52
C VAL A 70 1.79 -1.05 -15.43
N GLY A 71 2.46 -0.09 -16.03
CA GLY A 71 1.82 0.90 -16.88
C GLY A 71 1.27 2.11 -16.10
N SER A 72 1.39 2.14 -14.79
CA SER A 72 1.00 3.28 -13.99
C SER A 72 1.92 4.47 -14.25
N ARG A 73 1.36 5.68 -14.20
CA ARG A 73 2.13 6.92 -14.39
C ARG A 73 3.21 7.08 -13.31
N ASP A 74 2.88 6.75 -12.10
CA ASP A 74 3.80 6.81 -10.98
C ASP A 74 3.96 5.41 -10.41
N PHE A 75 4.81 4.65 -11.06
CA PHE A 75 5.06 3.27 -10.71
C PHE A 75 5.55 3.14 -9.27
N SER A 76 6.52 3.98 -8.88
CA SER A 76 7.08 3.93 -7.52
C SER A 76 6.02 4.16 -6.47
N ASN A 77 5.20 5.19 -6.64
CA ASN A 77 4.14 5.50 -5.69
C ASN A 77 3.11 4.38 -5.62
N CYS A 78 2.76 3.82 -6.76
CA CYS A 78 1.83 2.69 -6.84
C CYS A 78 2.37 1.48 -6.07
N VAL A 79 3.63 1.14 -6.25
CA VAL A 79 4.28 0.03 -5.55
C VAL A 79 4.27 0.25 -4.03
N LEU A 80 4.60 1.46 -3.59
CA LEU A 80 4.61 1.79 -2.16
C LEU A 80 3.22 1.65 -1.54
N GLU A 81 2.20 2.19 -2.21
CA GLU A 81 0.83 2.09 -1.74
C GLU A 81 0.33 0.65 -1.67
N LYS A 82 0.58 -0.12 -2.71
CA LYS A 82 0.13 -1.51 -2.77
C LYS A 82 0.84 -2.37 -1.72
N SER A 83 2.13 -2.15 -1.51
CA SER A 83 2.90 -2.86 -0.49
C SER A 83 2.37 -2.58 0.92
N LEU A 84 2.09 -1.32 1.22
CA LEU A 84 1.51 -0.95 2.50
C LEU A 84 0.12 -1.58 2.68
N ARG A 85 -0.70 -1.56 1.66
CA ARG A 85 -2.06 -2.10 1.70
C ARG A 85 -2.06 -3.60 2.01
N VAL A 86 -1.14 -4.35 1.41
CA VAL A 86 -1.00 -5.79 1.66
C VAL A 86 -0.77 -6.06 3.15
N LEU A 87 0.11 -5.27 3.77
CA LEU A 87 0.39 -5.42 5.20
C LEU A 87 -0.77 -4.98 6.08
N GLU A 88 -1.46 -3.91 5.70
CA GLU A 88 -2.60 -3.41 6.46
C GLU A 88 -3.80 -4.37 6.42
N VAL A 89 -4.09 -4.92 5.26
CA VAL A 89 -5.17 -5.90 5.10
C VAL A 89 -4.82 -7.20 5.82
N CYS A 90 -3.58 -7.62 5.73
CA CYS A 90 -3.06 -8.82 6.38
C CYS A 90 -3.96 -10.04 6.13
N ASP A 91 -4.14 -10.36 4.86
CA ASP A 91 -4.96 -11.52 4.47
C ASP A 91 -4.18 -12.81 4.65
N LEU A 92 -4.50 -13.54 5.70
CA LEU A 92 -3.84 -14.80 6.05
C LEU A 92 -4.53 -16.02 5.45
N SER A 93 -5.63 -15.82 4.72
CA SER A 93 -6.39 -16.94 4.16
C SER A 93 -5.62 -17.71 3.10
N SER A 94 -4.72 -17.04 2.40
CA SER A 94 -3.90 -17.66 1.35
C SER A 94 -2.52 -18.10 1.85
N CYS A 95 -2.26 -17.90 3.11
CA CYS A 95 -1.02 -18.36 3.72
C CYS A 95 -1.16 -19.79 4.22
#